data_421402d15f00dc1c6afc90d24a487b64
#
_entry.id   421402d15f00dc1c6afc90d24a487b64
#
_cell.length_a   1.000
_cell.length_b   1.000
_cell.length_c   1.000
_cell.angle_alpha   90.00
_cell.angle_beta   90.00
_cell.angle_gamma   90.00
#
_symmetry.space_group_name_H-M   'P 1'
#
loop_
_entity.id
_entity.type
_entity.pdbx_description
1 polymer ?
#
loop_
_entity_poly.entity_id
_entity_poly.type
_entity_poly.pdbx_seq_one_letter_code
_entity_poly.pdbx_strand_id
1 'polypeptide(L)'
;MPAARQNVRVLHGRFVLTRVTDVRTVAFEADLLALVLGPDGGAAMRRDDTAEDAWAALWNGDDAHDPEATGMLSAIVAPLAAAELPVWTAASYDGDLVLVPAGRLEEAVDVLRRAGHHVAA
;
A
#
# COMPACT_ATOMS: atom_id res chain seq x y z
N MET A 1 4.73 -23.43 0.21
CA MET A 1 4.32 -23.00 1.55
C MET A 1 3.68 -21.62 1.46
N PRO A 2 2.49 -21.44 2.01
CA PRO A 2 1.95 -20.11 2.09
C PRO A 2 2.81 -19.23 3.00
N ALA A 3 2.85 -17.96 2.73
CA ALA A 3 3.53 -17.02 3.60
C ALA A 3 2.86 -16.99 4.99
N ALA A 4 3.65 -16.71 6.00
CA ALA A 4 3.14 -16.61 7.36
C ALA A 4 2.12 -15.47 7.49
N ARG A 5 1.27 -15.58 8.49
CA ARG A 5 0.39 -14.48 8.89
C ARG A 5 1.22 -13.23 9.15
N GLN A 6 0.72 -12.11 8.68
CA GLN A 6 1.37 -10.82 8.85
C GLN A 6 0.55 -9.88 9.70
N ASN A 7 1.23 -8.95 10.36
CA ASN A 7 0.60 -7.82 10.99
C ASN A 7 0.55 -6.67 9.98
N VAL A 8 -0.63 -6.19 9.70
CA VAL A 8 -0.88 -5.13 8.74
C VAL A 8 -1.51 -3.96 9.46
N ARG A 9 -1.00 -2.76 9.22
CA ARG A 9 -1.49 -1.55 9.84
C ARG A 9 -2.11 -0.65 8.78
N VAL A 10 -3.30 -0.11 9.05
CA VAL A 10 -3.89 0.93 8.21
C VAL A 10 -3.25 2.26 8.59
N LEU A 11 -2.63 2.91 7.61
CA LEU A 11 -2.05 4.23 7.84
C LEU A 11 -3.16 5.27 7.94
N HIS A 12 -2.95 6.24 8.83
CA HIS A 12 -3.92 7.32 8.99
C HIS A 12 -3.92 8.24 7.77
N GLY A 13 -5.12 8.56 7.29
CA GLY A 13 -5.31 9.53 6.22
C GLY A 13 -5.77 8.91 4.90
N ARG A 14 -5.95 9.79 3.94
CA ARG A 14 -6.33 9.47 2.56
C ARG A 14 -5.18 9.88 1.65
N PHE A 15 -4.98 9.13 0.58
CA PHE A 15 -3.81 9.34 -0.29
C PHE A 15 -4.26 9.47 -1.73
N VAL A 16 -3.58 10.32 -2.47
CA VAL A 16 -3.79 10.46 -3.92
C VAL A 16 -2.57 9.92 -4.66
N LEU A 17 -2.85 9.32 -5.81
CA LEU A 17 -1.84 8.78 -6.70
C LEU A 17 -1.75 9.69 -7.91
N THR A 18 -0.57 10.25 -8.15
CA THR A 18 -0.34 11.23 -9.20
C THR A 18 0.77 10.77 -10.14
N ARG A 19 0.57 10.93 -11.43
CA ARG A 19 1.64 10.68 -12.40
C ARG A 19 2.72 11.75 -12.27
N VAL A 20 3.98 11.33 -12.28
CA VAL A 20 5.13 12.22 -12.27
C VAL A 20 5.81 12.15 -13.64
N THR A 21 5.80 13.26 -14.38
CA THR A 21 6.48 13.36 -15.67
C THR A 21 7.86 13.99 -15.54
N ASP A 22 8.06 14.81 -14.53
CA ASP A 22 9.36 15.44 -14.22
C ASP A 22 9.60 15.36 -12.71
N VAL A 23 10.56 14.53 -12.31
CA VAL A 23 10.87 14.31 -10.89
C VAL A 23 11.29 15.60 -10.18
N ARG A 24 11.83 16.57 -10.91
CA ARG A 24 12.24 17.86 -10.33
C ARG A 24 11.07 18.68 -9.81
N THR A 25 9.84 18.35 -10.22
CA THR A 25 8.64 19.04 -9.76
C THR A 25 8.07 18.46 -8.47
N VAL A 26 8.61 17.33 -7.99
CA VAL A 26 8.11 16.66 -6.81
C VAL A 26 8.61 17.35 -5.54
N ALA A 27 7.69 17.79 -4.69
CA ALA A 27 8.04 18.36 -3.40
C ALA A 27 8.26 17.23 -2.38
N PHE A 28 9.42 17.25 -1.72
CA PHE A 28 9.76 16.28 -0.67
C PHE A 28 9.34 16.85 0.67
N GLU A 29 8.08 16.66 1.00
CA GLU A 29 7.47 17.16 2.24
C GLU A 29 6.85 16.01 3.02
N ALA A 30 6.39 16.28 4.23
CA ALA A 30 5.90 15.27 5.16
C ALA A 30 4.66 14.50 4.64
N ASP A 31 3.92 15.08 3.70
CA ASP A 31 2.76 14.44 3.08
C ASP A 31 3.12 13.41 2.02
N LEU A 32 4.36 13.39 1.53
CA LEU A 32 4.80 12.41 0.52
C LEU A 32 4.98 11.05 1.16
N LEU A 33 4.16 10.09 0.74
CA LEU A 33 4.23 8.73 1.24
C LEU A 33 5.21 7.88 0.44
N ALA A 34 5.16 8.01 -0.88
CA ALA A 34 6.02 7.22 -1.77
C ALA A 34 6.26 7.95 -3.08
N LEU A 35 7.42 7.72 -3.65
CA LEU A 35 7.79 8.18 -4.99
C LEU A 35 8.42 7.00 -5.70
N VAL A 36 7.85 6.62 -6.83
CA VAL A 36 8.36 5.52 -7.65
C VAL A 36 8.74 6.09 -9.01
N LEU A 37 9.99 5.86 -9.42
CA LEU A 37 10.50 6.31 -10.70
C LEU A 37 10.64 5.13 -11.63
N GLY A 38 10.02 5.22 -12.79
CA GLY A 38 10.18 4.26 -13.87
C GLY A 38 10.98 4.87 -15.01
N PRO A 39 11.30 4.09 -16.06
CA PRO A 39 12.09 4.60 -17.18
C PRO A 39 11.39 5.71 -17.98
N ASP A 40 10.06 5.74 -17.95
CA ASP A 40 9.26 6.69 -18.74
C ASP A 40 8.44 7.64 -17.85
N GLY A 41 8.84 7.83 -16.61
CA GLY A 41 8.13 8.65 -15.65
C GLY A 41 7.94 7.91 -14.33
N GLY A 42 7.00 8.38 -13.51
CA GLY A 42 6.80 7.79 -12.22
C GLY A 42 5.44 8.09 -11.63
N ALA A 43 5.31 7.77 -10.35
CA ALA A 43 4.12 8.02 -9.55
C ALA A 43 4.50 8.56 -8.19
N ALA A 44 3.74 9.52 -7.70
CA ALA A 44 3.84 10.01 -6.32
C ALA A 44 2.54 9.70 -5.59
N MET A 45 2.68 9.25 -4.35
CA MET A 45 1.56 8.99 -3.44
C MET A 45 1.66 10.02 -2.32
N ARG A 46 0.66 10.89 -2.20
CA ARG A 46 0.63 11.94 -1.19
C ARG A 46 -0.61 11.85 -0.35
N ARG A 47 -0.48 12.19 0.91
CA ARG A 47 -1.63 12.34 1.78
C ARG A 47 -2.42 13.59 1.37
N ASP A 48 -3.72 13.41 1.17
CA ASP A 48 -4.67 14.50 0.96
C ASP A 48 -6.03 14.05 1.50
N ASP A 49 -6.31 14.46 2.73
CA ASP A 49 -7.51 14.01 3.44
C ASP A 49 -8.80 14.61 2.86
N THR A 50 -8.68 15.58 1.96
CA THR A 50 -9.82 16.23 1.31
C THR A 50 -10.18 15.61 -0.04
N ALA A 51 -9.34 14.72 -0.57
CA ALA A 51 -9.55 14.14 -1.89
C ALA A 51 -10.75 13.18 -1.89
N GLU A 52 -11.57 13.28 -2.95
CA GLU A 52 -12.74 12.42 -3.11
C GLU A 52 -12.34 11.03 -3.61
N ASP A 53 -11.57 10.96 -4.68
CA ASP A 53 -11.10 9.70 -5.27
C ASP A 53 -9.76 9.30 -4.65
N ALA A 54 -9.78 8.98 -3.38
CA ALA A 54 -8.56 8.70 -2.63
C ALA A 54 -8.37 7.21 -2.40
N TRP A 55 -7.15 6.89 -2.00
CA TRP A 55 -6.72 5.55 -1.61
C TRP A 55 -6.47 5.51 -0.11
N ALA A 56 -6.70 4.36 0.49
CA ALA A 56 -6.25 4.05 1.84
C ALA A 56 -4.97 3.22 1.73
N ALA A 57 -4.07 3.40 2.67
CA ALA A 57 -2.77 2.75 2.64
C ALA A 57 -2.64 1.72 3.76
N LEU A 58 -2.17 0.54 3.40
CA LEU A 58 -1.86 -0.56 4.30
C LEU A 58 -0.34 -0.73 4.36
N TRP A 59 0.19 -1.03 5.52
CA TRP A 59 1.62 -1.21 5.75
C TRP A 59 1.88 -2.51 6.51
N ASN A 60 2.80 -3.34 6.00
CA ASN A 60 3.16 -4.60 6.64
C ASN A 60 4.58 -4.61 7.24
N GLY A 61 5.22 -3.45 7.34
CA GLY A 61 6.60 -3.33 7.80
C GLY A 61 6.79 -3.23 9.31
N ASP A 62 5.72 -3.42 10.11
CA ASP A 62 5.84 -3.37 11.58
C ASP A 62 6.59 -4.60 12.13
N ASP A 63 6.57 -5.72 11.40
CA ASP A 63 7.41 -6.88 11.71
C ASP A 63 8.67 -6.83 10.88
N ALA A 64 9.79 -7.25 11.46
CA ALA A 64 11.04 -7.30 10.72
C ALA A 64 10.94 -8.34 9.59
N HIS A 65 11.27 -7.92 8.39
CA HIS A 65 11.33 -8.80 7.21
C HIS A 65 12.77 -8.90 6.73
N ASP A 66 13.20 -10.13 6.42
CA ASP A 66 14.42 -10.33 5.65
C ASP A 66 14.16 -9.79 4.24
N PRO A 67 15.05 -8.96 3.67
CA PRO A 67 14.89 -8.46 2.30
C PRO A 67 14.72 -9.56 1.25
N GLU A 68 15.21 -10.77 1.53
CA GLU A 68 15.08 -11.92 0.65
C GLU A 68 13.86 -12.79 0.94
N ALA A 69 13.02 -12.41 1.92
CA ALA A 69 11.80 -13.15 2.23
C ALA A 69 10.88 -13.18 1.01
N THR A 70 10.32 -14.36 0.73
CA THR A 70 9.44 -14.55 -0.43
C THR A 70 7.99 -14.65 0.00
N GLY A 71 7.09 -14.22 -0.89
CA GLY A 71 5.65 -14.38 -0.70
C GLY A 71 5.01 -13.38 0.26
N MET A 72 5.76 -12.44 0.83
CA MET A 72 5.20 -11.47 1.79
C MET A 72 4.17 -10.57 1.11
N LEU A 73 4.52 -9.97 -0.01
CA LEU A 73 3.60 -9.10 -0.74
C LEU A 73 2.44 -9.91 -1.34
N SER A 74 2.72 -11.07 -1.95
CA SER A 74 1.68 -11.87 -2.58
C SER A 74 0.62 -12.35 -1.58
N ALA A 75 1.02 -12.63 -0.33
CA ALA A 75 0.09 -13.04 0.72
C ALA A 75 -0.92 -11.93 1.08
N ILE A 76 -0.56 -10.68 0.83
CA ILE A 76 -1.46 -9.54 1.00
C ILE A 76 -2.29 -9.28 -0.27
N VAL A 77 -1.63 -9.22 -1.43
CA VAL A 77 -2.33 -8.80 -2.64
C VAL A 77 -3.17 -9.91 -3.28
N ALA A 78 -2.80 -11.18 -3.11
CA ALA A 78 -3.57 -12.27 -3.72
C ALA A 78 -5.01 -12.34 -3.20
N PRO A 79 -5.29 -12.30 -1.88
CA PRO A 79 -6.68 -12.28 -1.42
C PRO A 79 -7.43 -11.01 -1.86
N LEU A 80 -6.77 -9.87 -1.94
CA LEU A 80 -7.39 -8.63 -2.43
C LEU A 80 -7.76 -8.76 -3.91
N ALA A 81 -6.87 -9.34 -4.72
CA ALA A 81 -7.13 -9.57 -6.13
C ALA A 81 -8.29 -10.56 -6.33
N ALA A 82 -8.35 -11.61 -5.51
CA ALA A 82 -9.44 -12.58 -5.56
C ALA A 82 -10.80 -11.94 -5.24
N ALA A 83 -10.81 -10.89 -4.44
CA ALA A 83 -12.00 -10.10 -4.12
C ALA A 83 -12.26 -8.96 -5.13
N GLU A 84 -11.47 -8.91 -6.21
CA GLU A 84 -11.58 -7.90 -7.27
C GLU A 84 -11.37 -6.46 -6.75
N LEU A 85 -10.50 -6.31 -5.76
CA LEU A 85 -10.09 -5.01 -5.24
C LEU A 85 -8.88 -4.49 -6.04
N PRO A 86 -8.97 -3.30 -6.66
CA PRO A 86 -7.78 -2.69 -7.25
C PRO A 86 -6.74 -2.38 -6.19
N VAL A 87 -5.48 -2.60 -6.51
CA VAL A 87 -4.39 -2.30 -5.59
C VAL A 87 -3.28 -1.53 -6.31
N TRP A 88 -2.59 -0.67 -5.57
CA TRP A 88 -1.29 -0.12 -5.93
C TRP A 88 -0.30 -0.53 -4.87
N THR A 89 0.92 -0.84 -5.27
CA THR A 89 1.93 -1.28 -4.32
C THR A 89 3.22 -0.50 -4.52
N ALA A 90 3.94 -0.30 -3.43
CA ALA A 90 5.29 0.25 -3.46
C ALA A 90 6.12 -0.46 -2.40
N ALA A 91 7.22 -1.06 -2.83
CA ALA A 91 8.10 -1.77 -1.93
C ALA A 91 9.10 -0.82 -1.28
N SER A 92 9.29 -0.98 0.02
CA SER A 92 10.33 -0.32 0.78
C SER A 92 11.30 -1.39 1.31
N TYR A 93 12.42 -0.96 1.88
CA TYR A 93 13.37 -1.91 2.46
C TYR A 93 12.76 -2.69 3.63
N ASP A 94 11.95 -2.04 4.44
CA ASP A 94 11.42 -2.62 5.68
C ASP A 94 10.02 -3.22 5.54
N GLY A 95 9.38 -3.04 4.41
CA GLY A 95 8.02 -3.53 4.22
C GLY A 95 7.40 -3.01 2.95
N ASP A 96 6.13 -3.32 2.76
CA ASP A 96 5.38 -2.95 1.56
C ASP A 96 4.23 -2.02 1.91
N LEU A 97 4.02 -1.04 1.02
CA LEU A 97 2.79 -0.26 0.99
C LEU A 97 1.83 -0.92 0.02
N VAL A 98 0.60 -1.10 0.43
CA VAL A 98 -0.48 -1.60 -0.42
C VAL A 98 -1.63 -0.62 -0.31
N LEU A 99 -1.99 0.00 -1.42
CA LEU A 99 -3.07 0.97 -1.46
C LEU A 99 -4.31 0.34 -2.08
N VAL A 100 -5.45 0.58 -1.45
CA VAL A 100 -6.77 0.15 -1.93
C VAL A 100 -7.68 1.37 -2.01
N PRO A 101 -8.74 1.35 -2.84
CA PRO A 101 -9.67 2.48 -2.85
C PRO A 101 -10.21 2.76 -1.45
N ALA A 102 -10.17 4.03 -1.03
CA ALA A 102 -10.56 4.41 0.32
C ALA A 102 -12.02 4.01 0.64
N GLY A 103 -12.89 4.06 -0.35
CA GLY A 103 -14.29 3.65 -0.19
C GLY A 103 -14.50 2.15 -0.01
N ARG A 104 -13.46 1.35 -0.23
CA ARG A 104 -13.51 -0.11 -0.07
C ARG A 104 -12.55 -0.60 1.03
N LEU A 105 -12.09 0.28 1.91
CA LEU A 105 -11.15 -0.08 2.96
C LEU A 105 -11.72 -1.15 3.90
N GLU A 106 -12.96 -1.02 4.34
CA GLU A 106 -13.57 -2.01 5.23
C GLU A 106 -13.61 -3.40 4.60
N GLU A 107 -13.95 -3.47 3.31
CA GLU A 107 -13.95 -4.72 2.57
C GLU A 107 -12.53 -5.31 2.51
N ALA A 108 -11.53 -4.47 2.23
CA ALA A 108 -10.13 -4.91 2.17
C ALA A 108 -9.66 -5.47 3.51
N VAL A 109 -9.98 -4.79 4.60
CA VAL A 109 -9.63 -5.24 5.95
C VAL A 109 -10.29 -6.60 6.25
N ASP A 110 -11.56 -6.77 5.92
CA ASP A 110 -12.27 -8.03 6.12
C ASP A 110 -11.66 -9.17 5.31
N VAL A 111 -11.32 -8.90 4.05
CA VAL A 111 -10.67 -9.88 3.17
C VAL A 111 -9.34 -10.35 3.75
N LEU A 112 -8.51 -9.42 4.23
CA LEU A 112 -7.21 -9.76 4.80
C LEU A 112 -7.34 -10.53 6.12
N ARG A 113 -8.29 -10.15 6.98
CA ARG A 113 -8.56 -10.87 8.23
C ARG A 113 -9.04 -12.29 7.96
N ARG A 114 -9.91 -12.50 6.97
CA ARG A 114 -10.36 -13.83 6.56
C ARG A 114 -9.22 -14.66 5.97
N ALA A 115 -8.24 -14.02 5.36
CA ALA A 115 -7.03 -14.69 4.86
C ALA A 115 -6.04 -15.05 5.97
N GLY A 116 -6.32 -14.66 7.21
CA GLY A 116 -5.53 -15.00 8.38
C GLY A 116 -4.58 -13.91 8.88
N HIS A 117 -4.57 -12.74 8.24
CA HIS A 117 -3.73 -11.64 8.68
C HIS A 117 -4.37 -10.89 9.86
N HIS A 118 -3.51 -10.30 10.69
CA HIS A 118 -3.95 -9.39 11.73
C HIS A 118 -3.91 -7.97 11.15
N VAL A 119 -5.04 -7.28 11.16
CA VAL A 119 -5.13 -5.92 10.62
C VAL A 119 -5.57 -4.97 11.71
N ALA A 120 -4.70 -4.01 12.02
CA ALA A 120 -4.98 -2.92 12.93
C ALA A 120 -5.46 -1.71 12.12
N ALA A 121 -6.66 -1.28 12.43
CA ALA A 121 -7.29 -0.15 11.75
C ALA A 121 -7.07 1.15 12.51
#